data_c319468e86120f5becbee4dc633962df
#
_entry.id   c319468e86120f5becbee4dc633962df
#
_cell.length_a   1.000
_cell.length_b   1.000
_cell.length_c   1.000
_cell.angle_alpha   90.00
_cell.angle_beta   90.00
_cell.angle_gamma   90.00
#
_symmetry.space_group_name_H-M   'P 1'
#
loop_
_entity.id
_entity.type
_entity.pdbx_description
1 polymer ?
#
loop_
_entity_poly.entity_id
_entity_poly.type
_entity_poly.pdbx_seq_one_letter_code
_entity_poly.pdbx_strand_id
1 'polypeptide(L)'
;MKRRSLLRAVVTTGVAAAAGAANVRLAAAATDYLIVVVEQAANQIQRFSNGTTDWNGSPEWYWSAPSTDTWKYLADAKRRLTANWDDVLVCCANGTASTGGRAAMVRESDKAVVWTAVVPGNPHSVERIDGHGAIVTASAKQRATGDSYEDGGGINLFVPSAHGGLPPTSFADSISTGFPGAHGVLWDDSNECLLAIGDNELRAYRLVTNSGGIITGLSKVATLTFSGTGHDLQPDYASPDILYTVGGDASNPDHGIWKTRLAYDSATAAWAFASPSRLYDWYFTKSFSRLPDGTEFWVDAPSAATWWNDTVGFSGRADSVRTGAKFYKARFWSHVLS
;
A
#
# COMPACT_ATOMS: atom_id res chain seq x y z
N MET A 1 -34.35 25.60 0.61
CA MET A 1 -34.11 27.01 0.19
C MET A 1 -32.63 27.16 -0.12
N LYS A 2 -32.27 27.25 -1.40
CA LYS A 2 -30.89 27.37 -1.89
C LYS A 2 -30.51 28.84 -2.02
N ARG A 3 -29.43 29.29 -1.37
CA ARG A 3 -28.86 30.63 -1.64
C ARG A 3 -27.63 30.45 -2.53
N ARG A 4 -27.76 30.95 -3.76
CA ARG A 4 -26.63 31.15 -4.68
C ARG A 4 -26.05 32.53 -4.41
N SER A 5 -24.75 32.65 -4.18
CA SER A 5 -24.03 33.93 -4.18
C SER A 5 -23.35 34.11 -5.54
N LEU A 6 -23.72 35.18 -6.22
CA LEU A 6 -23.07 35.64 -7.45
C LEU A 6 -21.86 36.49 -7.08
N LEU A 7 -20.68 36.13 -7.54
CA LEU A 7 -19.50 37.00 -7.58
C LEU A 7 -19.51 37.78 -8.92
N ARG A 8 -19.53 39.08 -8.82
CA ARG A 8 -19.35 40.01 -9.95
C ARG A 8 -17.86 40.21 -10.22
N ALA A 9 -17.43 39.94 -11.45
CA ALA A 9 -16.11 40.30 -11.94
C ALA A 9 -16.08 41.80 -12.31
N VAL A 10 -15.11 42.52 -11.79
CA VAL A 10 -14.77 43.88 -12.21
C VAL A 10 -13.58 43.77 -13.18
N VAL A 11 -13.82 44.17 -14.43
CA VAL A 11 -12.78 44.31 -15.46
C VAL A 11 -12.19 45.70 -15.35
N THR A 12 -10.93 45.84 -15.04
CA THR A 12 -10.16 47.07 -15.19
C THR A 12 -9.10 46.89 -16.29
N THR A 13 -9.26 47.61 -17.37
CA THR A 13 -8.28 47.78 -18.45
C THR A 13 -7.17 48.72 -17.98
N GLY A 14 -5.94 48.29 -17.99
CA GLY A 14 -4.74 49.09 -17.69
C GLY A 14 -3.60 48.80 -18.65
N VAL A 15 -3.06 49.87 -19.18
CA VAL A 15 -2.13 50.09 -20.28
C VAL A 15 -0.78 49.34 -20.10
N ALA A 16 -0.26 48.80 -21.20
CA ALA A 16 1.03 48.13 -21.30
C ALA A 16 2.23 49.08 -21.08
N ALA A 17 3.13 48.71 -20.20
CA ALA A 17 4.51 49.17 -20.20
C ALA A 17 5.41 47.93 -20.32
N ALA A 18 6.13 47.81 -21.45
CA ALA A 18 7.13 46.75 -21.65
C ALA A 18 8.36 47.07 -20.80
N ALA A 19 8.53 46.31 -19.71
CA ALA A 19 9.79 46.18 -19.00
C ALA A 19 10.17 44.72 -19.02
N GLY A 20 11.38 44.40 -19.53
CA GLY A 20 11.89 43.03 -19.58
C GLY A 20 11.92 42.38 -18.22
N ALA A 21 10.93 41.56 -17.90
CA ALA A 21 10.91 40.75 -16.73
C ALA A 21 11.80 39.51 -17.01
N ALA A 22 13.00 39.49 -16.43
CA ALA A 22 13.71 38.23 -16.22
C ALA A 22 12.74 37.27 -15.50
N ASN A 23 12.40 36.17 -16.16
CA ASN A 23 11.62 35.09 -15.55
C ASN A 23 12.46 34.47 -14.43
N VAL A 24 12.42 35.07 -13.25
CA VAL A 24 12.78 34.38 -12.02
C VAL A 24 11.64 33.36 -11.80
N ARG A 25 11.82 32.16 -12.30
CA ARG A 25 11.05 31.01 -11.80
C ARG A 25 11.41 30.90 -10.32
N LEU A 26 10.55 31.46 -9.46
CA LEU A 26 10.53 31.04 -8.08
C LEU A 26 10.33 29.52 -8.14
N ALA A 27 11.38 28.76 -7.83
CA ALA A 27 11.24 27.33 -7.58
C ALA A 27 10.18 27.24 -6.49
N ALA A 28 9.03 26.68 -6.80
CA ALA A 28 8.05 26.33 -5.78
C ALA A 28 8.83 25.51 -4.74
N ALA A 29 8.77 25.91 -3.48
CA ALA A 29 9.38 25.12 -2.41
C ALA A 29 8.81 23.70 -2.56
N ALA A 30 9.71 22.72 -2.74
CA ALA A 30 9.29 21.33 -2.87
C ALA A 30 8.46 20.99 -1.63
N THR A 31 7.26 20.47 -1.87
CA THR A 31 6.41 20.01 -0.75
C THR A 31 7.14 18.88 -0.05
N ASP A 32 7.37 19.02 1.24
CA ASP A 32 8.05 18.00 2.04
C ASP A 32 7.05 16.90 2.41
N TYR A 33 7.08 15.80 1.67
CA TYR A 33 6.26 14.63 1.93
C TYR A 33 6.96 13.67 2.88
N LEU A 34 6.17 12.94 3.64
CA LEU A 34 6.66 11.92 4.56
C LEU A 34 6.56 10.54 3.94
N ILE A 35 7.61 9.75 4.11
CA ILE A 35 7.73 8.38 3.60
C ILE A 35 7.84 7.44 4.79
N VAL A 36 6.98 6.42 4.82
CA VAL A 36 7.09 5.30 5.76
C VAL A 36 7.83 4.15 5.09
N VAL A 37 8.77 3.55 5.81
CA VAL A 37 9.48 2.35 5.38
C VAL A 37 9.36 1.24 6.43
N VAL A 38 9.30 -0.01 5.99
CA VAL A 38 9.47 -1.17 6.85
C VAL A 38 10.93 -1.57 6.83
N GLU A 39 11.59 -1.48 7.99
CA GLU A 39 13.01 -1.74 8.17
C GLU A 39 13.22 -3.06 8.94
N GLN A 40 13.76 -4.07 8.26
CA GLN A 40 13.83 -5.43 8.77
C GLN A 40 15.06 -5.70 9.65
N ALA A 41 16.16 -4.92 9.54
CA ALA A 41 17.35 -5.13 10.37
C ALA A 41 17.11 -4.70 11.81
N ALA A 42 16.50 -3.53 12.04
CA ALA A 42 16.10 -3.06 13.36
C ALA A 42 14.71 -3.54 13.78
N ASN A 43 13.98 -4.23 12.90
CA ASN A 43 12.59 -4.66 13.08
C ASN A 43 11.66 -3.50 13.44
N GLN A 44 11.72 -2.42 12.63
CA GLN A 44 11.01 -1.16 12.86
C GLN A 44 10.20 -0.73 11.64
N ILE A 45 9.12 -0.02 11.90
CA ILE A 45 8.48 0.87 10.93
C ILE A 45 9.02 2.25 11.21
N GLN A 46 9.58 2.92 10.19
CA GLN A 46 10.25 4.21 10.33
C GLN A 46 9.63 5.22 9.37
N ARG A 47 9.60 6.51 9.76
CA ARG A 47 9.12 7.61 8.94
C ARG A 47 10.23 8.65 8.75
N PHE A 48 10.39 9.08 7.50
CA PHE A 48 11.37 10.07 7.09
C PHE A 48 10.73 11.13 6.18
N SER A 49 11.35 12.32 6.15
CA SER A 49 11.06 13.33 5.14
C SER A 49 11.64 12.90 3.77
N ASN A 50 10.90 13.16 2.69
CA ASN A 50 11.44 13.01 1.35
C ASN A 50 12.44 14.13 0.99
N GLY A 51 12.54 15.21 1.78
CA GLY A 51 13.48 16.31 1.57
C GLY A 51 14.93 15.98 1.93
N THR A 52 15.20 14.83 2.57
CA THR A 52 16.54 14.43 3.00
C THR A 52 17.04 13.19 2.25
N THR A 53 18.34 13.18 1.92
CA THR A 53 19.02 12.05 1.27
C THR A 53 19.78 11.16 2.25
N ASP A 54 20.14 11.70 3.41
CA ASP A 54 20.81 10.97 4.50
C ASP A 54 19.79 10.59 5.58
N TRP A 55 19.42 9.31 5.61
CA TRP A 55 18.52 8.74 6.61
C TRP A 55 19.26 8.00 7.75
N ASN A 56 20.58 8.20 7.88
CA ASN A 56 21.38 7.58 8.97
C ASN A 56 21.04 8.14 10.35
N GLY A 57 20.48 9.34 10.41
CA GLY A 57 20.00 9.95 11.65
C GLY A 57 18.74 9.26 12.23
N SER A 58 18.21 9.84 13.30
CA SER A 58 16.95 9.36 13.90
C SER A 58 15.79 9.60 12.95
N PRO A 59 14.91 8.60 12.72
CA PRO A 59 13.67 8.82 11.99
C PRO A 59 12.78 9.81 12.76
N GLU A 60 11.94 10.56 12.05
CA GLU A 60 10.99 11.50 12.67
C GLU A 60 9.96 10.78 13.55
N TRP A 61 9.63 9.57 13.17
CA TRP A 61 8.77 8.69 13.92
C TRP A 61 9.19 7.23 13.66
N TYR A 62 9.10 6.39 14.68
CA TYR A 62 9.28 4.95 14.51
C TYR A 62 8.45 4.17 15.53
N TRP A 63 8.12 2.96 15.16
CA TRP A 63 7.57 1.93 16.04
C TRP A 63 8.44 0.68 15.93
N SER A 64 8.84 0.11 17.07
CA SER A 64 9.61 -1.13 17.12
C SER A 64 8.66 -2.30 17.33
N ALA A 65 8.68 -3.26 16.42
CA ALA A 65 7.93 -4.49 16.58
C ALA A 65 8.51 -5.33 17.72
N PRO A 66 7.67 -6.11 18.41
CA PRO A 66 8.15 -7.04 19.44
C PRO A 66 9.20 -8.01 18.89
N SER A 67 10.21 -8.32 19.71
CA SER A 67 11.30 -9.24 19.36
C SER A 67 10.86 -10.70 19.47
N THR A 68 9.90 -11.12 18.65
CA THR A 68 9.39 -12.51 18.59
C THR A 68 9.39 -13.03 17.16
N ASP A 69 9.39 -14.36 17.01
CA ASP A 69 9.44 -14.99 15.68
C ASP A 69 8.25 -14.62 14.78
N THR A 70 7.09 -14.34 15.36
CA THR A 70 5.91 -13.90 14.60
C THR A 70 6.04 -12.48 14.03
N TRP A 71 6.97 -11.66 14.57
CA TRP A 71 7.24 -10.30 14.12
C TRP A 71 8.49 -10.17 13.25
N LYS A 72 9.16 -11.28 12.92
CA LYS A 72 10.29 -11.25 11.99
C LYS A 72 9.84 -10.82 10.60
N TYR A 73 10.71 -10.10 9.91
CA TYR A 73 10.52 -9.67 8.52
C TYR A 73 9.26 -8.83 8.34
N LEU A 74 9.25 -7.64 8.94
CA LEU A 74 8.22 -6.63 8.66
C LEU A 74 8.04 -6.49 7.14
N ALA A 75 6.80 -6.54 6.68
CA ALA A 75 6.51 -6.67 5.25
C ALA A 75 5.74 -5.49 4.66
N ASP A 76 4.82 -4.89 5.42
CA ASP A 76 4.03 -3.74 4.94
C ASP A 76 3.60 -2.86 6.12
N ALA A 77 3.41 -1.57 5.84
CA ALA A 77 2.83 -0.61 6.77
C ALA A 77 2.11 0.50 6.01
N LYS A 78 0.87 0.77 6.37
CA LYS A 78 0.03 1.80 5.76
C LYS A 78 -0.65 2.64 6.83
N ARG A 79 -0.64 3.96 6.66
CA ARG A 79 -1.35 4.89 7.55
C ARG A 79 -2.83 4.94 7.17
N ARG A 80 -3.71 4.86 8.16
CA ARG A 80 -5.17 4.96 7.96
C ARG A 80 -5.80 5.79 9.06
N LEU A 81 -6.75 6.62 8.70
CA LEU A 81 -7.57 7.36 9.66
C LEU A 81 -8.66 6.44 10.21
N THR A 82 -8.94 6.54 11.49
CA THR A 82 -10.04 5.80 12.13
C THR A 82 -10.91 6.73 12.96
N ALA A 83 -12.20 6.41 13.09
CA ALA A 83 -13.10 7.19 13.89
C ALA A 83 -12.85 7.06 15.42
N ASN A 84 -12.27 5.92 15.85
CA ASN A 84 -12.20 5.57 17.28
C ASN A 84 -10.77 5.54 17.84
N TRP A 85 -9.74 5.53 17.00
CA TRP A 85 -8.34 5.38 17.43
C TRP A 85 -7.41 6.38 16.76
N ASP A 86 -7.95 7.49 16.21
CA ASP A 86 -7.23 8.48 15.46
C ASP A 86 -6.47 7.86 14.25
N ASP A 87 -5.31 8.42 13.92
CA ASP A 87 -4.44 7.86 12.91
C ASP A 87 -3.74 6.60 13.43
N VAL A 88 -3.84 5.54 12.65
CA VAL A 88 -3.18 4.26 12.92
C VAL A 88 -2.32 3.83 11.75
N LEU A 89 -1.29 3.05 12.05
CA LEU A 89 -0.60 2.22 11.05
C LEU A 89 -1.18 0.82 11.13
N VAL A 90 -1.71 0.33 10.01
CA VAL A 90 -1.90 -1.10 9.83
C VAL A 90 -0.59 -1.67 9.29
N CYS A 91 -0.08 -2.71 9.92
CA CYS A 91 1.21 -3.31 9.56
C CYS A 91 1.16 -4.84 9.66
N CYS A 92 2.07 -5.48 8.95
CA CYS A 92 2.26 -6.92 9.04
C CYS A 92 3.74 -7.32 8.97
N ALA A 93 4.01 -8.53 9.45
CA ALA A 93 5.30 -9.19 9.39
C ALA A 93 5.12 -10.63 8.88
N ASN A 94 6.06 -11.12 8.09
CA ASN A 94 6.01 -12.49 7.53
C ASN A 94 6.05 -13.56 8.64
N GLY A 95 6.78 -13.29 9.71
CA GLY A 95 7.09 -14.30 10.73
C GLY A 95 8.03 -15.39 10.23
N THR A 96 7.95 -16.57 10.83
CA THR A 96 8.69 -17.76 10.38
C THR A 96 7.73 -18.85 9.93
N ALA A 97 8.23 -19.85 9.21
CA ALA A 97 7.42 -20.98 8.75
C ALA A 97 6.72 -21.71 9.92
N SER A 98 7.37 -21.80 11.07
CA SER A 98 6.83 -22.46 12.26
C SER A 98 5.79 -21.65 13.02
N THR A 99 5.86 -20.31 12.96
CA THR A 99 4.99 -19.43 13.76
C THR A 99 3.89 -18.76 12.96
N GLY A 100 4.04 -18.68 11.63
CA GLY A 100 3.29 -17.73 10.81
C GLY A 100 3.69 -16.29 11.13
N GLY A 101 3.00 -15.36 10.49
CA GLY A 101 3.22 -13.93 10.65
C GLY A 101 2.25 -13.28 11.61
N ARG A 102 2.26 -11.96 11.60
CA ARG A 102 1.38 -11.14 12.40
C ARG A 102 0.86 -9.92 11.64
N ALA A 103 -0.35 -9.50 11.96
CA ALA A 103 -0.85 -8.19 11.59
C ALA A 103 -1.20 -7.39 12.85
N ALA A 104 -1.12 -6.07 12.76
CA ALA A 104 -1.49 -5.17 13.84
C ALA A 104 -2.02 -3.83 13.33
N MET A 105 -2.69 -3.14 14.24
CA MET A 105 -3.05 -1.74 14.14
C MET A 105 -2.36 -1.01 15.30
N VAL A 106 -1.47 -0.07 14.97
CA VAL A 106 -0.65 0.70 15.89
C VAL A 106 -1.10 2.15 15.83
N ARG A 107 -1.51 2.73 16.94
CA ARG A 107 -1.89 4.14 17.00
C ARG A 107 -0.67 5.04 16.83
N GLU A 108 -0.77 6.04 15.95
CA GLU A 108 0.37 6.90 15.61
C GLU A 108 0.86 7.74 16.80
N SER A 109 -0.07 8.30 17.57
CA SER A 109 0.23 9.31 18.58
C SER A 109 1.04 8.77 19.78
N ASP A 110 0.74 7.55 20.25
CA ASP A 110 1.36 6.95 21.43
C ASP A 110 2.03 5.60 21.16
N LYS A 111 1.98 5.12 19.90
CA LYS A 111 2.55 3.84 19.47
C LYS A 111 1.92 2.61 20.14
N ALA A 112 0.74 2.76 20.72
CA ALA A 112 0.02 1.66 21.32
C ALA A 112 -0.51 0.69 20.26
N VAL A 113 -0.31 -0.60 20.47
CA VAL A 113 -0.92 -1.65 19.65
C VAL A 113 -2.38 -1.78 20.08
N VAL A 114 -3.31 -1.25 19.28
CA VAL A 114 -4.75 -1.26 19.58
C VAL A 114 -5.43 -2.55 19.10
N TRP A 115 -4.81 -3.25 18.16
CA TRP A 115 -5.26 -4.56 17.70
C TRP A 115 -4.08 -5.37 17.16
N THR A 116 -4.12 -6.70 17.33
CA THR A 116 -3.16 -7.61 16.68
C THR A 116 -3.75 -9.01 16.54
N ALA A 117 -3.38 -9.72 15.48
CA ALA A 117 -3.72 -11.12 15.24
C ALA A 117 -2.54 -11.90 14.66
N VAL A 118 -2.46 -13.19 14.97
CA VAL A 118 -1.58 -14.14 14.27
C VAL A 118 -2.21 -14.42 12.91
N VAL A 119 -1.42 -14.34 11.85
CA VAL A 119 -1.80 -14.66 10.48
C VAL A 119 -1.05 -15.94 10.07
N PRO A 120 -1.75 -17.05 9.84
CA PRO A 120 -1.11 -18.24 9.29
C PRO A 120 -0.53 -17.93 7.91
N GLY A 121 0.69 -18.42 7.66
CA GLY A 121 1.40 -18.08 6.44
C GLY A 121 2.35 -16.89 6.62
N ASN A 122 2.74 -16.29 5.50
CA ASN A 122 3.67 -15.18 5.44
C ASN A 122 3.01 -13.92 4.85
N PRO A 123 2.28 -13.13 5.65
CA PRO A 123 1.63 -11.94 5.13
C PRO A 123 2.64 -10.92 4.59
N HIS A 124 2.47 -10.55 3.34
CA HIS A 124 3.30 -9.59 2.60
C HIS A 124 2.65 -8.21 2.49
N SER A 125 1.34 -8.13 2.70
CA SER A 125 0.62 -6.86 2.69
C SER A 125 -0.55 -6.88 3.64
N VAL A 126 -0.93 -5.71 4.10
CA VAL A 126 -2.05 -5.46 5.00
C VAL A 126 -2.80 -4.23 4.56
N GLU A 127 -4.13 -4.24 4.76
CA GLU A 127 -4.99 -3.10 4.47
C GLU A 127 -6.09 -3.00 5.52
N ARG A 128 -6.64 -1.80 5.71
CA ARG A 128 -7.86 -1.57 6.47
C ARG A 128 -8.95 -1.09 5.52
N ILE A 129 -10.06 -1.80 5.49
CA ILE A 129 -11.23 -1.38 4.72
C ILE A 129 -11.92 -0.26 5.51
N ASP A 130 -11.84 0.95 4.98
CA ASP A 130 -12.42 2.10 5.63
C ASP A 130 -13.96 1.99 5.70
N GLY A 131 -14.58 2.68 6.66
CA GLY A 131 -16.00 2.55 6.94
C GLY A 131 -16.40 1.22 7.61
N HIS A 132 -15.84 0.09 7.19
CA HIS A 132 -16.14 -1.23 7.77
C HIS A 132 -15.26 -1.59 8.97
N GLY A 133 -14.05 -1.07 9.04
CA GLY A 133 -13.09 -1.37 10.11
C GLY A 133 -12.40 -2.73 9.97
N ALA A 134 -12.67 -3.48 8.91
CA ALA A 134 -12.04 -4.78 8.67
C ALA A 134 -10.55 -4.62 8.33
N ILE A 135 -9.72 -5.54 8.85
CA ILE A 135 -8.31 -5.66 8.48
C ILE A 135 -8.17 -6.82 7.51
N VAL A 136 -7.45 -6.57 6.41
CA VAL A 136 -7.18 -7.55 5.35
C VAL A 136 -5.70 -7.82 5.28
N THR A 137 -5.31 -9.09 5.16
CA THR A 137 -3.92 -9.49 4.89
C THR A 137 -3.81 -10.30 3.62
N ALA A 138 -2.72 -10.12 2.86
CA ALA A 138 -2.35 -10.96 1.74
C ALA A 138 -1.13 -11.80 2.15
N SER A 139 -1.27 -13.12 2.14
CA SER A 139 -0.20 -14.07 2.44
C SER A 139 0.19 -14.83 1.17
N ALA A 140 1.46 -14.77 0.77
CA ALA A 140 1.95 -15.43 -0.44
C ALA A 140 1.92 -16.95 -0.34
N LYS A 141 2.07 -17.48 0.88
CA LYS A 141 1.99 -18.89 1.22
C LYS A 141 1.09 -19.06 2.42
N GLN A 142 0.37 -20.17 2.47
CA GLN A 142 -0.36 -20.59 3.68
C GLN A 142 0.50 -21.58 4.47
N ARG A 143 0.27 -21.61 5.78
CA ARG A 143 0.94 -22.61 6.64
C ARG A 143 0.30 -23.97 6.38
N ALA A 144 1.12 -24.92 5.97
CA ALA A 144 0.76 -26.34 5.97
C ALA A 144 0.64 -26.88 7.39
N THR A 145 0.09 -28.07 7.52
CA THR A 145 0.22 -28.86 8.74
C THR A 145 1.70 -29.22 8.94
N GLY A 146 2.36 -28.56 9.90
CA GLY A 146 3.80 -28.70 10.16
C GLY A 146 4.53 -27.36 10.04
N ASP A 147 5.85 -27.41 9.98
CA ASP A 147 6.73 -26.24 9.99
C ASP A 147 7.09 -25.71 8.58
N SER A 148 6.36 -26.11 7.54
CA SER A 148 6.56 -25.66 6.16
C SER A 148 5.43 -24.76 5.69
N TYR A 149 5.75 -23.81 4.79
CA TYR A 149 4.74 -23.12 4.02
C TYR A 149 4.35 -23.96 2.81
N GLU A 150 3.05 -24.10 2.55
CA GLU A 150 2.54 -24.65 1.30
C GLU A 150 2.33 -23.54 0.27
N ASP A 151 2.53 -23.86 -1.00
CA ASP A 151 2.12 -23.01 -2.09
C ASP A 151 0.59 -22.91 -2.09
N GLY A 152 0.07 -21.71 -2.27
CA GLY A 152 -1.37 -21.50 -2.24
C GLY A 152 -1.74 -20.06 -2.00
N GLY A 153 -1.20 -19.46 -0.96
CA GLY A 153 -1.50 -18.08 -0.63
C GLY A 153 -2.98 -17.80 -0.32
N GLY A 154 -3.27 -16.61 0.16
CA GLY A 154 -4.64 -16.23 0.46
C GLY A 154 -4.81 -14.80 0.93
N ILE A 155 -6.05 -14.36 0.85
CA ILE A 155 -6.53 -13.11 1.44
C ILE A 155 -7.33 -13.48 2.68
N ASN A 156 -7.01 -12.86 3.81
CA ASN A 156 -7.70 -13.11 5.07
C ASN A 156 -8.28 -11.79 5.59
N LEU A 157 -9.57 -11.81 5.92
CA LEU A 157 -10.31 -10.67 6.44
C LEU A 157 -10.67 -10.91 7.91
N PHE A 158 -10.23 -10.02 8.77
CA PHE A 158 -10.65 -9.93 10.16
C PHE A 158 -11.75 -8.87 10.23
N VAL A 159 -13.01 -9.31 10.39
CA VAL A 159 -14.19 -8.44 10.27
C VAL A 159 -14.75 -8.13 11.64
N PRO A 160 -14.90 -6.84 12.04
CA PRO A 160 -15.59 -6.47 13.26
C PRO A 160 -17.05 -6.95 13.28
N SER A 161 -17.54 -7.31 14.44
CA SER A 161 -18.96 -7.65 14.65
C SER A 161 -19.91 -6.44 14.56
N ALA A 162 -19.35 -5.23 14.57
CA ALA A 162 -20.06 -3.96 14.41
C ALA A 162 -19.19 -2.96 13.64
N HIS A 163 -19.83 -2.07 12.89
CA HIS A 163 -19.13 -1.00 12.16
C HIS A 163 -18.21 -0.19 13.07
N GLY A 164 -16.97 0.08 12.62
CA GLY A 164 -15.98 0.83 13.37
C GLY A 164 -15.46 0.14 14.63
N GLY A 165 -15.85 -1.11 14.89
CA GLY A 165 -15.32 -1.92 15.98
C GLY A 165 -13.90 -2.45 15.70
N LEU A 166 -13.30 -3.11 16.70
CA LEU A 166 -12.08 -3.87 16.51
C LEU A 166 -12.41 -5.24 15.88
N PRO A 167 -11.61 -5.71 14.92
CA PRO A 167 -11.76 -7.04 14.37
C PRO A 167 -11.44 -8.12 15.43
N PRO A 168 -11.88 -9.39 15.20
CA PRO A 168 -11.46 -10.51 16.02
C PRO A 168 -9.93 -10.69 15.96
N THR A 169 -9.34 -11.22 17.01
CA THR A 169 -7.91 -11.50 17.10
C THR A 169 -7.57 -12.94 16.74
N SER A 170 -8.58 -13.80 16.66
CA SER A 170 -8.45 -15.20 16.25
C SER A 170 -8.51 -15.33 14.73
N PHE A 171 -7.56 -16.03 14.14
CA PHE A 171 -7.61 -16.34 12.72
C PHE A 171 -8.79 -17.27 12.37
N ALA A 172 -9.20 -18.14 13.27
CA ALA A 172 -10.35 -19.03 13.05
C ALA A 172 -11.65 -18.25 12.80
N ASP A 173 -11.73 -17.01 13.28
CA ASP A 173 -12.87 -16.12 13.09
C ASP A 173 -12.72 -15.21 11.86
N SER A 174 -11.65 -15.38 11.05
CA SER A 174 -11.45 -14.63 9.81
C SER A 174 -12.17 -15.27 8.63
N ILE A 175 -12.46 -14.44 7.63
CA ILE A 175 -12.95 -14.89 6.32
C ILE A 175 -11.74 -15.07 5.42
N SER A 176 -11.54 -16.28 4.86
CA SER A 176 -10.40 -16.57 4.00
C SER A 176 -10.83 -16.84 2.57
N THR A 177 -10.05 -16.33 1.62
CA THR A 177 -10.22 -16.56 0.18
C THR A 177 -8.90 -16.98 -0.44
N GLY A 178 -8.84 -18.11 -1.11
CA GLY A 178 -7.64 -18.59 -1.79
C GLY A 178 -7.20 -17.62 -2.91
N PHE A 179 -5.93 -17.24 -2.88
CA PHE A 179 -5.31 -16.44 -3.91
C PHE A 179 -3.81 -16.80 -3.99
N PRO A 180 -3.39 -17.58 -5.00
CA PRO A 180 -1.99 -18.00 -5.12
C PRO A 180 -1.02 -16.83 -5.13
N GLY A 181 0.03 -16.93 -4.31
CA GLY A 181 1.07 -15.93 -4.23
C GLY A 181 0.63 -14.53 -3.78
N ALA A 182 -0.47 -14.38 -3.04
CA ALA A 182 -0.99 -13.08 -2.64
C ALA A 182 0.08 -12.21 -1.93
N HIS A 183 0.45 -11.07 -2.54
CA HIS A 183 1.53 -10.19 -2.08
C HIS A 183 1.10 -8.74 -1.79
N GLY A 184 0.01 -8.29 -2.38
CA GLY A 184 -0.50 -6.94 -2.20
C GLY A 184 -2.00 -6.90 -2.02
N VAL A 185 -2.48 -6.01 -1.13
CA VAL A 185 -3.90 -5.64 -0.99
C VAL A 185 -4.03 -4.13 -0.90
N LEU A 186 -5.11 -3.61 -1.47
CA LEU A 186 -5.44 -2.19 -1.48
C LEU A 186 -6.95 -2.03 -1.45
N TRP A 187 -7.47 -1.18 -0.58
CA TRP A 187 -8.85 -0.74 -0.64
C TRP A 187 -8.99 0.43 -1.60
N ASP A 188 -9.77 0.26 -2.64
CA ASP A 188 -10.16 1.32 -3.58
C ASP A 188 -11.50 1.90 -3.11
N ASP A 189 -11.41 3.00 -2.36
CA ASP A 189 -12.57 3.65 -1.75
C ASP A 189 -13.53 4.23 -2.79
N SER A 190 -12.98 4.74 -3.90
CA SER A 190 -13.76 5.33 -4.98
C SER A 190 -14.68 4.33 -5.66
N ASN A 191 -14.24 3.09 -5.78
CA ASN A 191 -14.99 1.99 -6.39
C ASN A 191 -15.60 1.02 -5.35
N GLU A 192 -15.32 1.24 -4.06
CA GLU A 192 -15.68 0.32 -2.96
C GLU A 192 -15.30 -1.14 -3.28
N CYS A 193 -14.06 -1.32 -3.74
CA CYS A 193 -13.51 -2.61 -4.10
C CYS A 193 -12.22 -2.92 -3.33
N LEU A 194 -12.08 -4.15 -2.88
CA LEU A 194 -10.80 -4.67 -2.43
C LEU A 194 -10.02 -5.16 -3.64
N LEU A 195 -8.85 -4.58 -3.86
CA LEU A 195 -7.90 -5.01 -4.88
C LEU A 195 -6.86 -5.92 -4.24
N ALA A 196 -6.44 -6.96 -4.97
CA ALA A 196 -5.39 -7.84 -4.51
C ALA A 196 -4.53 -8.30 -5.69
N ILE A 197 -3.21 -8.38 -5.48
CA ILE A 197 -2.24 -8.87 -6.45
C ILE A 197 -1.52 -10.11 -5.90
N GLY A 198 -1.26 -11.06 -6.78
CA GLY A 198 -0.58 -12.31 -6.46
C GLY A 198 0.26 -12.81 -7.65
N ASP A 199 0.43 -14.12 -7.78
CA ASP A 199 1.37 -14.72 -8.74
C ASP A 199 1.23 -14.14 -10.15
N ASN A 200 0.11 -14.30 -10.80
CA ASN A 200 -0.09 -13.89 -12.18
C ASN A 200 -1.39 -13.11 -12.40
N GLU A 201 -1.97 -12.57 -11.32
CA GLU A 201 -3.25 -11.87 -11.40
C GLU A 201 -3.31 -10.64 -10.48
N LEU A 202 -4.00 -9.63 -10.97
CA LEU A 202 -4.61 -8.56 -10.17
C LEU A 202 -6.12 -8.78 -10.17
N ARG A 203 -6.72 -8.89 -8.99
CA ARG A 203 -8.15 -9.13 -8.82
C ARG A 203 -8.83 -7.98 -8.12
N ALA A 204 -10.09 -7.73 -8.49
CA ALA A 204 -10.98 -6.84 -7.76
C ALA A 204 -12.14 -7.64 -7.15
N TYR A 205 -12.47 -7.30 -5.90
CA TYR A 205 -13.55 -7.94 -5.14
C TYR A 205 -14.50 -6.86 -4.60
N ARG A 206 -15.80 -7.12 -4.75
CA ARG A 206 -16.83 -6.42 -3.98
C ARG A 206 -17.03 -7.11 -2.65
N LEU A 207 -17.34 -6.31 -1.63
CA LEU A 207 -17.71 -6.86 -0.33
C LEU A 207 -19.11 -7.46 -0.39
N VAL A 208 -19.26 -8.65 0.16
CA VAL A 208 -20.58 -9.26 0.43
C VAL A 208 -20.91 -8.96 1.87
N THR A 209 -22.05 -8.31 2.12
CA THR A 209 -22.47 -7.91 3.46
C THR A 209 -23.82 -8.49 3.81
N ASN A 210 -24.08 -8.71 5.10
CA ASN A 210 -25.41 -9.03 5.62
C ASN A 210 -26.31 -7.77 5.68
N SER A 211 -27.55 -7.93 6.14
CA SER A 211 -28.51 -6.82 6.30
C SER A 211 -28.07 -5.74 7.31
N GLY A 212 -27.14 -6.03 8.19
CA GLY A 212 -26.50 -5.08 9.10
C GLY A 212 -25.24 -4.40 8.54
N GLY A 213 -24.89 -4.65 7.26
CA GLY A 213 -23.71 -4.09 6.62
C GLY A 213 -22.38 -4.74 7.04
N ILE A 214 -22.42 -5.83 7.83
CA ILE A 214 -21.20 -6.54 8.24
C ILE A 214 -20.73 -7.44 7.09
N ILE A 215 -19.43 -7.38 6.77
CA ILE A 215 -18.84 -8.19 5.72
C ILE A 215 -18.97 -9.69 6.07
N THR A 216 -19.45 -10.47 5.11
CA THR A 216 -19.60 -11.94 5.22
C THR A 216 -18.82 -12.69 4.16
N GLY A 217 -18.24 -11.98 3.18
CA GLY A 217 -17.45 -12.59 2.11
C GLY A 217 -16.95 -11.59 1.10
N LEU A 218 -16.27 -12.11 0.09
CA LEU A 218 -15.78 -11.39 -1.09
C LEU A 218 -16.37 -11.98 -2.36
N SER A 219 -16.82 -11.13 -3.28
CA SER A 219 -17.26 -11.52 -4.62
C SER A 219 -16.29 -10.99 -5.65
N LYS A 220 -15.55 -11.86 -6.34
CA LYS A 220 -14.62 -11.46 -7.40
C LYS A 220 -15.38 -10.87 -8.57
N VAL A 221 -15.06 -9.65 -8.99
CA VAL A 221 -15.77 -8.91 -10.03
C VAL A 221 -14.90 -8.59 -11.25
N ALA A 222 -13.58 -8.53 -11.10
CA ALA A 222 -12.66 -8.35 -12.24
C ALA A 222 -11.34 -9.07 -12.01
N THR A 223 -10.65 -9.41 -13.09
CA THR A 223 -9.32 -10.01 -13.11
C THR A 223 -8.52 -9.41 -14.28
N LEU A 224 -7.28 -9.03 -14.00
CA LEU A 224 -6.25 -8.70 -14.98
C LEU A 224 -5.13 -9.73 -14.84
N THR A 225 -4.76 -10.40 -15.93
CA THR A 225 -3.71 -11.43 -15.94
C THR A 225 -2.41 -10.87 -16.52
N PHE A 226 -1.28 -11.35 -16.02
CA PHE A 226 0.06 -11.06 -16.49
C PHE A 226 0.98 -12.26 -16.27
N SER A 227 2.18 -12.26 -16.85
CA SER A 227 3.21 -13.26 -16.56
C SER A 227 4.05 -12.82 -15.37
N GLY A 228 4.44 -13.75 -14.49
CA GLY A 228 5.30 -13.48 -13.34
C GLY A 228 4.55 -13.28 -12.04
N THR A 229 5.26 -12.80 -11.01
CA THR A 229 4.73 -12.66 -9.66
C THR A 229 4.43 -11.20 -9.35
N GLY A 230 3.18 -10.88 -9.08
CA GLY A 230 2.78 -9.58 -8.57
C GLY A 230 3.33 -9.35 -7.15
N HIS A 231 4.02 -8.22 -6.93
CA HIS A 231 4.70 -7.97 -5.66
C HIS A 231 4.10 -6.83 -4.84
N ASP A 232 3.65 -5.77 -5.49
CA ASP A 232 3.16 -4.58 -4.79
C ASP A 232 1.96 -3.96 -5.48
N LEU A 233 1.14 -3.27 -4.69
CA LEU A 233 -0.08 -2.62 -5.13
C LEU A 233 -0.27 -1.33 -4.35
N GLN A 234 -0.37 -0.20 -5.05
CA GLN A 234 -0.51 1.13 -4.50
C GLN A 234 -1.50 1.97 -5.30
N PRO A 235 -2.16 2.97 -4.66
CA PRO A 235 -2.80 4.03 -5.42
C PRO A 235 -1.73 4.90 -6.09
N ASP A 236 -2.03 5.47 -7.23
CA ASP A 236 -1.26 6.56 -7.80
C ASP A 236 -1.80 7.87 -7.22
N TYR A 237 -1.07 8.48 -6.28
CA TYR A 237 -1.52 9.70 -5.61
C TYR A 237 -1.53 10.94 -6.53
N ALA A 238 -1.00 10.84 -7.76
CA ALA A 238 -1.03 11.90 -8.78
C ALA A 238 -2.16 11.71 -9.80
N SER A 239 -2.82 10.54 -9.83
CA SER A 239 -3.90 10.23 -10.76
C SER A 239 -4.83 9.16 -10.17
N PRO A 240 -6.06 8.96 -10.71
CA PRO A 240 -6.96 7.92 -10.21
C PRO A 240 -6.59 6.51 -10.71
N ASP A 241 -5.32 6.27 -10.99
CA ASP A 241 -4.80 4.98 -11.44
C ASP A 241 -4.29 4.15 -10.26
N ILE A 242 -4.09 2.87 -10.51
CA ILE A 242 -3.51 1.90 -9.58
C ILE A 242 -2.14 1.54 -10.11
N LEU A 243 -1.12 1.63 -9.25
CA LEU A 243 0.25 1.22 -9.53
C LEU A 243 0.48 -0.19 -9.01
N TYR A 244 1.12 -1.04 -9.81
CA TYR A 244 1.49 -2.37 -9.37
C TYR A 244 2.85 -2.79 -9.93
N THR A 245 3.53 -3.66 -9.20
CA THR A 245 4.83 -4.20 -9.61
C THR A 245 4.70 -5.69 -9.92
N VAL A 246 5.33 -6.10 -11.00
CA VAL A 246 5.47 -7.51 -11.39
C VAL A 246 6.94 -7.88 -11.29
N GLY A 247 7.25 -8.86 -10.45
CA GLY A 247 8.59 -9.36 -10.26
C GLY A 247 9.00 -10.31 -11.39
N GLY A 248 10.30 -10.47 -11.53
CA GLY A 248 10.91 -11.36 -12.49
C GLY A 248 12.27 -10.87 -12.95
N ASP A 249 12.88 -11.61 -13.83
CA ASP A 249 14.08 -11.25 -14.56
C ASP A 249 13.76 -11.00 -16.06
N ALA A 250 14.77 -10.83 -16.87
CA ALA A 250 14.62 -10.55 -18.30
C ALA A 250 13.83 -11.62 -19.07
N SER A 251 13.67 -12.82 -18.54
CA SER A 251 12.88 -13.88 -19.17
C SER A 251 11.37 -13.70 -18.99
N ASN A 252 10.95 -12.90 -18.01
CA ASN A 252 9.53 -12.59 -17.80
C ASN A 252 9.14 -11.34 -18.61
N PRO A 253 8.28 -11.45 -19.64
CA PRO A 253 7.89 -10.31 -20.49
C PRO A 253 7.14 -9.21 -19.74
N ASP A 254 6.50 -9.53 -18.62
CA ASP A 254 5.65 -8.60 -17.87
C ASP A 254 6.31 -8.07 -16.59
N HIS A 255 7.62 -8.37 -16.37
CA HIS A 255 8.33 -7.74 -15.24
C HIS A 255 8.26 -6.20 -15.33
N GLY A 256 8.34 -5.53 -14.19
CA GLY A 256 8.38 -4.07 -14.16
C GLY A 256 7.29 -3.41 -13.34
N ILE A 257 7.12 -2.12 -13.60
CA ILE A 257 6.14 -1.27 -12.93
C ILE A 257 5.06 -0.90 -13.94
N TRP A 258 3.83 -1.09 -13.54
CA TRP A 258 2.66 -0.93 -14.38
C TRP A 258 1.62 -0.05 -13.71
N LYS A 259 0.75 0.53 -14.53
CA LYS A 259 -0.47 1.18 -14.06
C LYS A 259 -1.69 0.68 -14.80
N THR A 260 -2.81 0.67 -14.12
CA THR A 260 -4.14 0.36 -14.65
C THR A 260 -5.19 1.14 -13.85
N ARG A 261 -6.45 1.00 -14.22
CA ARG A 261 -7.59 1.56 -13.51
C ARG A 261 -8.72 0.54 -13.47
N LEU A 262 -9.36 0.40 -12.31
CA LEU A 262 -10.62 -0.32 -12.22
C LEU A 262 -11.76 0.62 -12.63
N ALA A 263 -12.67 0.15 -13.45
CA ALA A 263 -13.84 0.89 -13.88
C ALA A 263 -15.10 0.00 -13.93
N TYR A 264 -16.23 0.59 -13.61
CA TYR A 264 -17.53 -0.02 -13.78
C TYR A 264 -18.17 0.48 -15.09
N ASP A 265 -18.51 -0.43 -15.98
CA ASP A 265 -19.26 -0.14 -17.20
C ASP A 265 -20.76 -0.32 -16.92
N SER A 266 -21.48 0.77 -16.84
CA SER A 266 -22.93 0.76 -16.58
C SER A 266 -23.75 0.17 -17.74
N ALA A 267 -23.22 0.15 -18.98
CA ALA A 267 -23.90 -0.40 -20.13
C ALA A 267 -23.92 -1.93 -20.11
N THR A 268 -22.84 -2.53 -19.61
CA THR A 268 -22.70 -4.00 -19.49
C THR A 268 -22.92 -4.51 -18.07
N ALA A 269 -23.10 -3.60 -17.09
CA ALA A 269 -23.15 -3.90 -15.66
C ALA A 269 -21.94 -4.71 -15.17
N ALA A 270 -20.75 -4.43 -15.70
CA ALA A 270 -19.54 -5.19 -15.44
C ALA A 270 -18.39 -4.31 -14.95
N TRP A 271 -17.55 -4.89 -14.11
CA TRP A 271 -16.27 -4.32 -13.69
C TRP A 271 -15.16 -4.83 -14.61
N ALA A 272 -14.25 -3.96 -14.99
CA ALA A 272 -13.05 -4.31 -15.75
C ALA A 272 -11.86 -3.45 -15.36
N PHE A 273 -10.66 -4.03 -15.46
CA PHE A 273 -9.43 -3.24 -15.47
C PHE A 273 -9.22 -2.65 -16.88
N ALA A 274 -8.88 -1.38 -16.94
CA ALA A 274 -8.43 -0.75 -18.18
C ALA A 274 -7.15 -1.45 -18.68
N SER A 275 -6.88 -1.35 -19.98
CA SER A 275 -5.64 -1.88 -20.56
C SER A 275 -4.44 -1.34 -19.79
N PRO A 276 -3.58 -2.23 -19.27
CA PRO A 276 -2.43 -1.81 -18.47
C PRO A 276 -1.40 -1.09 -19.35
N SER A 277 -0.67 -0.15 -18.75
CA SER A 277 0.47 0.47 -19.39
C SER A 277 1.70 0.33 -18.50
N ARG A 278 2.82 -0.14 -19.11
CA ARG A 278 4.10 -0.24 -18.43
C ARG A 278 4.69 1.15 -18.27
N LEU A 279 5.11 1.48 -17.05
CA LEU A 279 5.86 2.70 -16.74
C LEU A 279 7.34 2.45 -16.85
N TYR A 280 7.82 1.34 -16.29
CA TYR A 280 9.24 0.96 -16.24
C TYR A 280 9.41 -0.55 -16.41
N ASP A 281 10.49 -0.99 -17.02
CA ASP A 281 10.90 -2.38 -17.19
C ASP A 281 11.96 -2.81 -16.16
N TRP A 282 11.83 -2.35 -14.92
CA TRP A 282 12.77 -2.62 -13.83
C TRP A 282 12.57 -4.01 -13.24
N TYR A 283 13.70 -4.59 -12.82
CA TYR A 283 13.72 -5.90 -12.15
C TYR A 283 13.70 -5.75 -10.63
N PHE A 284 13.16 -6.75 -9.95
CA PHE A 284 13.24 -6.91 -8.49
C PHE A 284 12.66 -5.78 -7.64
N THR A 285 11.83 -4.91 -8.22
CA THR A 285 11.16 -3.83 -7.48
C THR A 285 10.20 -4.40 -6.44
N LYS A 286 10.41 -4.04 -5.18
CA LYS A 286 9.63 -4.50 -4.02
C LYS A 286 8.48 -3.58 -3.69
N SER A 287 8.62 -2.29 -3.96
CA SER A 287 7.56 -1.29 -3.83
C SER A 287 7.81 -0.13 -4.77
N PHE A 288 6.74 0.48 -5.24
CA PHE A 288 6.76 1.69 -6.04
C PHE A 288 5.56 2.56 -5.67
N SER A 289 5.79 3.85 -5.52
CA SER A 289 4.74 4.84 -5.25
C SER A 289 5.01 6.13 -6.02
N ARG A 290 3.96 6.89 -6.29
CA ARG A 290 4.02 8.23 -6.86
C ARG A 290 3.29 9.21 -5.94
N LEU A 291 3.97 10.30 -5.57
CA LEU A 291 3.43 11.37 -4.73
C LEU A 291 2.45 12.27 -5.52
N PRO A 292 1.64 13.09 -4.85
CA PRO A 292 0.70 13.99 -5.53
C PRO A 292 1.33 15.00 -6.49
N ASP A 293 2.60 15.36 -6.28
CA ASP A 293 3.37 16.24 -7.18
C ASP A 293 4.03 15.52 -8.36
N GLY A 294 3.82 14.19 -8.46
CA GLY A 294 4.39 13.35 -9.50
C GLY A 294 5.76 12.77 -9.16
N THR A 295 6.37 13.12 -8.04
CA THR A 295 7.62 12.49 -7.58
C THR A 295 7.41 11.01 -7.32
N GLU A 296 8.25 10.18 -7.89
CA GLU A 296 8.21 8.73 -7.73
C GLU A 296 9.27 8.28 -6.73
N PHE A 297 8.98 7.20 -6.00
CA PHE A 297 9.95 6.56 -5.13
C PHE A 297 9.72 5.06 -5.05
N TRP A 298 10.81 4.32 -4.80
CA TRP A 298 10.77 2.86 -4.87
C TRP A 298 11.82 2.19 -3.96
N VAL A 299 11.64 0.91 -3.74
CA VAL A 299 12.65 0.02 -3.19
C VAL A 299 12.89 -1.10 -4.19
N ASP A 300 14.11 -1.20 -4.71
CA ASP A 300 14.57 -2.28 -5.55
C ASP A 300 15.53 -3.18 -4.79
N ALA A 301 15.31 -4.49 -4.86
CA ALA A 301 16.32 -5.42 -4.38
C ALA A 301 17.50 -5.48 -5.36
N PRO A 302 18.75 -5.53 -4.88
CA PRO A 302 19.92 -5.49 -5.75
C PRO A 302 20.11 -6.77 -6.59
N SER A 303 19.38 -7.85 -6.28
CA SER A 303 19.43 -9.12 -7.01
C SER A 303 18.23 -10.01 -6.66
N ALA A 304 18.06 -11.09 -7.42
CA ALA A 304 17.04 -12.10 -7.13
C ALA A 304 17.22 -12.80 -5.76
N ALA A 305 18.46 -12.87 -5.26
CA ALA A 305 18.78 -13.50 -3.98
C ALA A 305 18.55 -12.59 -2.77
N THR A 306 18.28 -11.30 -3.03
CA THR A 306 18.09 -10.27 -1.98
C THR A 306 16.70 -9.68 -2.14
N TRP A 307 15.97 -9.52 -1.04
CA TRP A 307 14.59 -8.98 -1.07
C TRP A 307 14.47 -7.60 -0.40
N TRP A 308 15.57 -6.93 -0.12
CA TRP A 308 15.64 -5.64 0.56
C TRP A 308 16.75 -4.77 -0.02
N ASN A 309 16.73 -3.48 0.30
CA ASN A 309 17.80 -2.53 0.02
C ASN A 309 17.98 -1.60 1.24
N ASP A 310 19.13 -0.94 1.35
CA ASP A 310 19.37 0.14 2.31
C ASP A 310 19.06 1.54 1.75
N THR A 311 18.52 1.55 0.54
CA THR A 311 18.27 2.73 -0.28
C THR A 311 16.81 2.78 -0.72
N VAL A 312 16.21 3.96 -0.64
CA VAL A 312 14.96 4.32 -1.32
C VAL A 312 15.29 5.22 -2.48
N GLY A 313 15.01 4.74 -3.69
CA GLY A 313 15.20 5.50 -4.93
C GLY A 313 14.13 6.58 -5.10
N PHE A 314 14.49 7.68 -5.77
CA PHE A 314 13.58 8.79 -6.07
C PHE A 314 13.77 9.33 -7.48
N SER A 315 12.68 9.68 -8.17
CA SER A 315 12.75 10.44 -9.42
C SER A 315 13.07 11.92 -9.13
N GLY A 316 13.89 12.51 -10.00
CA GLY A 316 14.17 13.97 -9.99
C GLY A 316 15.07 14.47 -8.85
N ARG A 317 15.55 13.60 -7.96
CA ARG A 317 16.51 13.93 -6.89
C ARG A 317 17.40 12.72 -6.55
N ALA A 318 18.41 12.94 -5.75
CA ALA A 318 19.25 11.86 -5.21
C ALA A 318 18.46 10.95 -4.28
N ASP A 319 18.82 9.68 -4.29
CA ASP A 319 18.22 8.64 -3.44
C ASP A 319 18.48 8.91 -1.95
N SER A 320 17.62 8.34 -1.12
CA SER A 320 17.78 8.38 0.34
C SER A 320 18.38 7.08 0.84
N VAL A 321 19.44 7.18 1.65
CA VAL A 321 20.23 6.04 2.11
C VAL A 321 20.26 5.97 3.63
N ARG A 322 20.08 4.74 4.16
CA ARG A 322 20.35 4.40 5.56
C ARG A 322 21.29 3.20 5.58
N THR A 323 22.55 3.44 5.79
CA THR A 323 23.61 2.43 5.76
C THR A 323 23.31 1.24 6.67
N GLY A 324 23.28 0.05 6.09
CA GLY A 324 23.02 -1.21 6.81
C GLY A 324 21.55 -1.49 7.12
N ALA A 325 20.62 -0.63 6.73
CA ALA A 325 19.20 -0.91 6.81
C ALA A 325 18.78 -2.02 5.83
N LYS A 326 17.60 -2.60 6.07
CA LYS A 326 16.97 -3.57 5.19
C LYS A 326 15.53 -3.14 4.92
N PHE A 327 15.38 -2.13 4.07
CA PHE A 327 14.07 -1.66 3.63
C PHE A 327 13.45 -2.70 2.69
N TYR A 328 12.24 -3.12 2.99
CA TYR A 328 11.49 -4.04 2.13
C TYR A 328 10.47 -3.29 1.28
N LYS A 329 9.66 -2.43 1.91
CA LYS A 329 8.68 -1.58 1.22
C LYS A 329 8.74 -0.15 1.74
N ALA A 330 8.49 0.79 0.85
CA ALA A 330 8.30 2.20 1.14
C ALA A 330 6.90 2.65 0.69
N ARG A 331 6.27 3.54 1.47
CA ARG A 331 4.91 4.04 1.25
C ARG A 331 4.85 5.55 1.48
N PHE A 332 3.94 6.23 0.79
CA PHE A 332 3.57 7.58 1.15
C PHE A 332 2.85 7.58 2.50
N TRP A 333 3.26 8.47 3.39
CA TRP A 333 2.63 8.66 4.71
C TRP A 333 1.31 9.42 4.55
N SER A 334 0.33 8.80 3.96
CA SER A 334 -1.00 9.36 3.76
C SER A 334 -2.08 8.42 4.29
N HIS A 335 -3.16 8.99 4.80
CA HIS A 335 -4.37 8.25 5.11
C HIS A 335 -5.38 8.32 3.94
N VAL A 336 -5.14 9.18 2.99
CA VAL A 336 -6.00 9.33 1.80
C VAL A 336 -5.69 8.18 0.84
N LEU A 337 -6.70 7.43 0.50
CA LEU A 337 -6.71 6.48 -0.60
C LEU A 337 -7.27 7.27 -1.78
N SER A 338 -6.42 7.79 -2.66
CA SER A 338 -6.73 8.54 -3.93
C SER A 338 -8.14 9.06 -4.08
#